data_524931c8d7d9f5e75081c253cab4819f
#
_entry.id   524931c8d7d9f5e75081c253cab4819f
#
_cell.length_a   1.000
_cell.length_b   1.000
_cell.length_c   1.000
_cell.angle_alpha   90.00
_cell.angle_beta   90.00
_cell.angle_gamma   90.00
#
_symmetry.space_group_name_H-M   'P 1'
#
loop_
_entity.id
_entity.type
_entity.pdbx_description
1 polymer ?
#
loop_
_entity_poly.entity_id
_entity_poly.type
_entity_poly.pdbx_seq_one_letter_code
_entity_poly.pdbx_strand_id
1 'polypeptide(L)'
;VTKLVLGVMGKLRSRPALGPSAQSIALPPPEKHGGLPLLDALAQRRSGRDFKPDVLPLPMLSTLLWAAWGINRPEEGHRTAPSAIDCQEIDLYVALPTGAYLYDAKAHALHLAAAQDVRRVTGYQDFVDQAPLDLVFVADHARMTPVPAGERERYAAVAAGAIAQNVYLFAPSAGLSTVIRAWIDRAALSEALALSHDQQVLLSQTVGFASR
;
A
#
# COMPACT_ATOMS: atom_id res chain seq x y z
N VAL A 1 22.98 12.27 -24.24
CA VAL A 1 21.61 11.99 -24.71
C VAL A 1 20.83 11.28 -23.62
N THR A 2 21.38 10.24 -22.99
CA THR A 2 20.70 9.43 -21.95
C THR A 2 20.32 10.24 -20.69
N LYS A 3 21.19 11.16 -20.23
CA LYS A 3 20.90 12.00 -19.05
C LYS A 3 19.78 13.02 -19.29
N LEU A 4 19.62 13.50 -20.52
CA LEU A 4 18.55 14.44 -20.88
C LEU A 4 17.19 13.74 -20.91
N VAL A 5 17.14 12.52 -21.43
CA VAL A 5 15.93 11.70 -21.49
C VAL A 5 15.46 11.31 -20.08
N LEU A 6 16.37 10.89 -19.20
CA LEU A 6 16.03 10.55 -17.80
C LEU A 6 15.57 11.78 -17.00
N GLY A 7 16.15 12.95 -17.25
CA GLY A 7 15.74 14.21 -16.59
C GLY A 7 14.34 14.69 -17.02
N VAL A 8 13.92 14.36 -18.24
CA VAL A 8 12.57 14.66 -18.74
C VAL A 8 11.55 13.60 -18.23
N MET A 9 11.96 12.33 -18.14
CA MET A 9 11.10 11.25 -17.67
C MET A 9 10.79 11.34 -16.18
N GLY A 10 11.70 11.82 -15.35
CA GLY A 10 11.47 12.03 -13.90
C GLY A 10 10.51 13.17 -13.55
N LYS A 11 9.99 13.90 -14.55
CA LYS A 11 9.00 14.98 -14.35
C LYS A 11 7.61 14.62 -14.83
N LEU A 12 7.37 13.40 -15.27
CA LEU A 12 6.09 13.00 -15.84
C LEU A 12 5.09 12.55 -14.77
N ARG A 13 4.30 13.51 -14.33
CA ARG A 13 2.97 13.41 -13.74
C ARG A 13 2.91 12.95 -12.28
N SER A 14 3.02 13.92 -11.37
CA SER A 14 2.32 13.76 -10.08
C SER A 14 0.83 13.52 -10.35
N ARG A 15 0.26 12.46 -9.76
CA ARG A 15 -1.18 12.22 -9.75
C ARG A 15 -1.89 13.52 -9.30
N PRO A 16 -2.94 13.99 -9.97
CA PRO A 16 -3.78 15.03 -9.40
C PRO A 16 -4.31 14.51 -8.06
N ALA A 17 -4.34 15.38 -7.05
CA ALA A 17 -4.97 15.05 -5.78
C ALA A 17 -6.39 14.56 -6.07
N LEU A 18 -6.79 13.42 -5.50
CA LEU A 18 -8.17 12.99 -5.56
C LEU A 18 -9.01 14.12 -4.97
N GLY A 19 -10.03 14.57 -5.68
CA GLY A 19 -10.97 15.57 -5.15
C GLY A 19 -11.58 15.06 -3.84
N PRO A 20 -12.06 15.95 -2.95
CA PRO A 20 -12.70 15.53 -1.71
C PRO A 20 -13.88 14.61 -2.06
N SER A 21 -13.74 13.30 -1.80
CA SER A 21 -14.88 12.39 -1.82
C SER A 21 -15.72 12.71 -0.59
N ALA A 22 -17.05 12.55 -0.68
CA ALA A 22 -17.98 12.80 0.42
C ALA A 22 -17.70 11.93 1.68
N GLN A 23 -16.80 10.95 1.58
CA GLN A 23 -16.39 10.08 2.67
C GLN A 23 -14.86 9.86 2.61
N SER A 24 -14.12 10.79 3.20
CA SER A 24 -12.68 10.68 3.39
C SER A 24 -12.34 10.68 4.88
N ILE A 25 -11.31 9.91 5.26
CA ILE A 25 -10.75 9.88 6.61
C ILE A 25 -9.41 10.62 6.54
N ALA A 26 -9.32 11.80 7.16
CA ALA A 26 -8.05 12.47 7.33
C ALA A 26 -7.18 11.67 8.31
N LEU A 27 -5.95 11.39 7.92
CA LEU A 27 -4.99 10.70 8.78
C LEU A 27 -4.23 11.74 9.63
N PRO A 28 -3.99 11.49 10.92
CA PRO A 28 -3.13 12.35 11.71
C PRO A 28 -1.70 12.33 11.15
N PRO A 29 -0.85 13.34 11.48
CA PRO A 29 0.55 13.31 11.09
C PRO A 29 1.23 12.00 11.49
N PRO A 30 1.99 11.35 10.59
CA PRO A 30 2.66 10.09 10.90
C PRO A 30 3.83 10.32 11.85
N GLU A 31 4.05 9.39 12.78
CA GLU A 31 5.27 9.37 13.59
C GLU A 31 6.45 8.94 12.72
N LYS A 32 7.45 9.83 12.60
CA LYS A 32 8.61 9.62 11.72
C LYS A 32 9.90 9.27 12.47
N HIS A 33 9.82 9.18 13.77
CA HIS A 33 10.95 8.93 14.65
C HIS A 33 10.68 7.77 15.60
N GLY A 34 11.73 7.16 16.15
CA GLY A 34 11.57 6.03 17.06
C GLY A 34 11.47 4.69 16.34
N GLY A 35 10.82 3.72 16.99
CA GLY A 35 10.77 2.34 16.54
C GLY A 35 12.06 1.55 16.84
N LEU A 36 12.14 0.32 16.34
CA LEU A 36 13.34 -0.52 16.47
C LEU A 36 14.45 -0.02 15.53
N PRO A 37 15.73 -0.15 15.94
CA PRO A 37 16.83 -0.02 15.01
C PRO A 37 16.63 -0.94 13.79
N LEU A 38 17.06 -0.52 12.62
CA LEU A 38 16.82 -1.24 11.36
C LEU A 38 17.25 -2.72 11.43
N LEU A 39 18.42 -2.99 11.99
CA LEU A 39 18.93 -4.37 12.08
C LEU A 39 18.10 -5.22 13.03
N ASP A 40 17.56 -4.65 14.09
CA ASP A 40 16.66 -5.35 15.02
C ASP A 40 15.31 -5.62 14.36
N ALA A 41 14.79 -4.68 13.56
CA ALA A 41 13.57 -4.88 12.77
C ALA A 41 13.76 -5.99 11.73
N LEU A 42 14.92 -6.04 11.05
CA LEU A 42 15.26 -7.11 10.11
C LEU A 42 15.37 -8.47 10.80
N ALA A 43 16.00 -8.52 11.98
CA ALA A 43 16.15 -9.77 12.77
C ALA A 43 14.79 -10.31 13.26
N GLN A 44 13.84 -9.43 13.56
CA GLN A 44 12.51 -9.79 14.04
C GLN A 44 11.47 -9.98 12.91
N ARG A 45 11.75 -9.53 11.69
CA ARG A 45 10.85 -9.62 10.54
C ARG A 45 10.44 -11.09 10.28
N ARG A 46 9.16 -11.36 10.31
CA ARG A 46 8.58 -12.68 9.99
C ARG A 46 7.20 -12.53 9.37
N SER A 47 6.74 -13.57 8.68
CA SER A 47 5.35 -13.69 8.22
C SER A 47 4.52 -14.33 9.31
N GLY A 48 3.68 -13.55 9.96
CA GLY A 48 2.73 -14.01 10.97
C GLY A 48 1.32 -14.14 10.40
N ARG A 49 0.54 -15.10 10.90
CA ARG A 49 -0.82 -15.40 10.42
C ARG A 49 -1.85 -15.47 11.55
N ASP A 50 -1.40 -15.21 12.78
CA ASP A 50 -2.26 -15.18 13.96
C ASP A 50 -2.50 -13.71 14.33
N PHE A 51 -3.74 -13.27 14.20
CA PHE A 51 -4.12 -11.88 14.38
C PHE A 51 -5.18 -11.74 15.45
N LYS A 52 -5.08 -10.68 16.27
CA LYS A 52 -6.18 -10.21 17.08
C LYS A 52 -7.15 -9.40 16.21
N PRO A 53 -8.45 -9.43 16.49
CA PRO A 53 -9.43 -8.65 15.74
C PRO A 53 -9.41 -7.15 16.08
N ASP A 54 -8.54 -6.73 17.01
CA ASP A 54 -8.47 -5.36 17.50
C ASP A 54 -8.11 -4.40 16.37
N VAL A 55 -8.94 -3.36 16.18
CA VAL A 55 -8.71 -2.32 15.16
C VAL A 55 -7.44 -1.52 15.50
N LEU A 56 -6.63 -1.25 14.48
CA LEU A 56 -5.46 -0.39 14.67
C LEU A 56 -5.90 1.04 15.02
N PRO A 57 -5.30 1.65 16.05
CA PRO A 57 -5.50 3.07 16.32
C PRO A 57 -5.13 3.92 15.10
N LEU A 58 -5.91 4.96 14.83
CA LEU A 58 -5.72 5.81 13.65
C LEU A 58 -4.29 6.39 13.53
N PRO A 59 -3.60 6.81 14.61
CA PRO A 59 -2.20 7.24 14.53
C PRO A 59 -1.25 6.12 14.08
N MET A 60 -1.48 4.89 14.52
CA MET A 60 -0.68 3.73 14.10
C MET A 60 -0.95 3.38 12.63
N LEU A 61 -2.20 3.39 12.18
CA LEU A 61 -2.56 3.21 10.77
C LEU A 61 -1.93 4.29 9.90
N SER A 62 -1.95 5.54 10.34
CA SER A 62 -1.31 6.68 9.67
C SER A 62 0.18 6.42 9.45
N THR A 63 0.90 6.05 10.51
CA THR A 63 2.34 5.78 10.45
C THR A 63 2.66 4.56 9.60
N LEU A 64 1.86 3.48 9.69
CA LEU A 64 1.97 2.30 8.84
C LEU A 64 1.88 2.66 7.35
N LEU A 65 0.87 3.44 6.97
CA LEU A 65 0.64 3.82 5.57
C LEU A 65 1.73 4.76 5.05
N TRP A 66 2.19 5.69 5.90
CA TRP A 66 3.34 6.52 5.55
C TRP A 66 4.62 5.69 5.39
N ALA A 67 4.91 4.78 6.32
CA ALA A 67 6.07 3.90 6.22
C ALA A 67 6.00 3.04 4.95
N ALA A 68 4.83 2.50 4.61
CA ALA A 68 4.61 1.68 3.42
C ALA A 68 4.83 2.46 2.12
N TRP A 69 4.10 3.56 1.92
CA TRP A 69 4.01 4.25 0.62
C TRP A 69 3.81 5.77 0.74
N GLY A 70 4.23 6.37 1.86
CA GLY A 70 4.13 7.80 2.11
C GLY A 70 5.14 8.63 1.33
N ILE A 71 4.97 9.95 1.37
CA ILE A 71 5.93 10.91 0.81
C ILE A 71 6.96 11.24 1.88
N ASN A 72 8.23 10.96 1.61
CA ASN A 72 9.34 11.26 2.51
C ASN A 72 10.22 12.42 2.03
N ARG A 73 10.04 12.86 0.79
CA ARG A 73 10.67 14.04 0.19
C ARG A 73 9.58 14.95 -0.41
N PRO A 74 8.93 15.80 0.42
CA PRO A 74 7.75 16.56 0.01
C PRO A 74 7.98 17.49 -1.18
N GLU A 75 9.16 18.11 -1.26
CA GLU A 75 9.53 19.03 -2.34
C GLU A 75 9.56 18.35 -3.72
N GLU A 76 9.93 17.07 -3.74
CA GLU A 76 10.06 16.26 -4.96
C GLU A 76 8.84 15.35 -5.17
N GLY A 77 8.05 15.11 -4.13
CA GLY A 77 6.94 14.16 -4.14
C GLY A 77 7.37 12.69 -4.11
N HIS A 78 8.64 12.41 -3.77
CA HIS A 78 9.18 11.05 -3.76
C HIS A 78 8.74 10.27 -2.50
N ARG A 79 8.71 8.95 -2.67
CA ARG A 79 8.10 8.00 -1.73
C ARG A 79 9.10 7.30 -0.82
N THR A 80 8.57 6.67 0.24
CA THR A 80 9.32 5.80 1.14
C THR A 80 9.81 4.51 0.47
N ALA A 81 9.15 4.06 -0.59
CA ALA A 81 9.58 2.93 -1.42
C ALA A 81 9.88 3.39 -2.86
N PRO A 82 10.80 2.71 -3.57
CA PRO A 82 11.12 3.04 -4.95
C PRO A 82 10.02 2.55 -5.91
N SER A 83 9.93 3.19 -7.07
CA SER A 83 9.20 2.69 -8.23
C SER A 83 10.04 2.88 -9.51
N ALA A 84 9.72 2.12 -10.55
CA ALA A 84 10.46 2.21 -11.81
C ALA A 84 10.31 3.59 -12.43
N ILE A 85 11.45 4.28 -12.67
CA ILE A 85 11.49 5.63 -13.27
C ILE A 85 10.57 6.63 -12.53
N ASP A 86 10.35 6.41 -11.24
CA ASP A 86 9.44 7.19 -10.40
C ASP A 86 7.99 7.28 -10.97
N CYS A 87 7.52 6.22 -11.63
CA CYS A 87 6.16 6.15 -12.15
C CYS A 87 5.10 6.20 -11.05
N GLN A 88 5.47 5.80 -9.83
CA GLN A 88 4.60 5.73 -8.66
C GLN A 88 3.28 5.00 -8.97
N GLU A 89 3.40 3.91 -9.70
CA GLU A 89 2.31 3.16 -10.32
C GLU A 89 1.42 2.40 -9.33
N ILE A 90 1.87 2.25 -8.08
CA ILE A 90 1.11 1.48 -7.08
C ILE A 90 0.06 2.36 -6.39
N ASP A 91 -1.18 1.95 -6.50
CA ASP A 91 -2.29 2.37 -5.64
C ASP A 91 -2.37 1.42 -4.45
N LEU A 92 -2.31 1.97 -3.24
CA LEU A 92 -2.42 1.20 -2.00
C LEU A 92 -3.84 1.36 -1.45
N TYR A 93 -4.61 0.27 -1.49
CA TYR A 93 -5.93 0.22 -0.86
C TYR A 93 -5.84 -0.38 0.53
N VAL A 94 -6.69 0.10 1.42
CA VAL A 94 -6.83 -0.36 2.81
C VAL A 94 -8.22 -0.94 2.96
N ALA A 95 -8.33 -2.26 3.04
CA ALA A 95 -9.57 -2.96 3.31
C ALA A 95 -9.78 -3.07 4.82
N LEU A 96 -10.84 -2.45 5.31
CA LEU A 96 -11.29 -2.42 6.70
C LEU A 96 -12.67 -3.08 6.80
N PRO A 97 -13.16 -3.43 8.01
CA PRO A 97 -14.54 -3.87 8.20
C PRO A 97 -15.59 -2.87 7.69
N THR A 98 -15.25 -1.59 7.67
CA THR A 98 -16.15 -0.50 7.26
C THR A 98 -16.13 -0.18 5.78
N GLY A 99 -15.22 -0.80 5.01
CA GLY A 99 -15.08 -0.57 3.58
C GLY A 99 -13.64 -0.63 3.10
N ALA A 100 -13.44 -0.44 1.81
CA ALA A 100 -12.13 -0.32 1.19
C ALA A 100 -11.84 1.14 0.85
N TYR A 101 -10.63 1.58 1.18
CA TYR A 101 -10.20 2.96 1.03
C TYR A 101 -8.92 3.05 0.23
N LEU A 102 -8.83 4.01 -0.67
CA LEU A 102 -7.59 4.34 -1.38
C LEU A 102 -6.76 5.33 -0.55
N TYR A 103 -5.51 4.98 -0.29
CA TYR A 103 -4.57 5.86 0.39
C TYR A 103 -4.04 6.95 -0.54
N ASP A 104 -4.35 8.20 -0.23
CA ASP A 104 -3.75 9.37 -0.85
C ASP A 104 -2.59 9.87 0.01
N ALA A 105 -1.36 9.58 -0.41
CA ALA A 105 -0.17 10.00 0.32
C ALA A 105 0.10 11.51 0.23
N LYS A 106 -0.47 12.22 -0.76
CA LYS A 106 -0.31 13.67 -0.90
C LYS A 106 -1.20 14.43 0.08
N ALA A 107 -2.46 14.02 0.18
CA ALA A 107 -3.39 14.55 1.16
C ALA A 107 -3.21 13.91 2.55
N HIS A 108 -2.46 12.81 2.64
CA HIS A 108 -2.36 11.93 3.80
C HIS A 108 -3.73 11.56 4.34
N ALA A 109 -4.55 10.97 3.49
CA ALA A 109 -5.95 10.65 3.75
C ALA A 109 -6.34 9.31 3.11
N LEU A 110 -7.44 8.75 3.59
CA LEU A 110 -8.11 7.58 3.02
C LEU A 110 -9.38 8.05 2.30
N HIS A 111 -9.54 7.70 1.04
CA HIS A 111 -10.74 7.97 0.26
C HIS A 111 -11.54 6.69 0.06
N LEU A 112 -12.83 6.70 0.42
CA LEU A 112 -13.70 5.54 0.26
C LEU A 112 -13.76 5.14 -1.23
N ALA A 113 -13.40 3.90 -1.52
CA ALA A 113 -13.49 3.26 -2.84
C ALA A 113 -14.68 2.30 -2.91
N ALA A 114 -14.94 1.56 -1.82
CA ALA A 114 -16.08 0.65 -1.72
C ALA A 114 -16.64 0.67 -0.30
N ALA A 115 -17.97 0.81 -0.16
CA ALA A 115 -18.66 0.87 1.15
C ALA A 115 -19.03 -0.52 1.67
N GLN A 116 -18.26 -1.54 1.32
CA GLN A 116 -18.45 -2.92 1.76
C GLN A 116 -17.15 -3.50 2.27
N ASP A 117 -17.23 -4.46 3.19
CA ASP A 117 -16.07 -5.21 3.67
C ASP A 117 -15.58 -6.15 2.57
N VAL A 118 -14.40 -5.85 2.01
CA VAL A 118 -13.78 -6.66 0.95
C VAL A 118 -12.67 -7.56 1.47
N ARG A 119 -12.42 -7.59 2.80
CA ARG A 119 -11.30 -8.37 3.37
C ARG A 119 -11.37 -9.84 2.96
N ARG A 120 -12.55 -10.44 2.91
CA ARG A 120 -12.71 -11.86 2.54
C ARG A 120 -12.20 -12.22 1.14
N VAL A 121 -12.24 -11.29 0.19
CA VAL A 121 -11.72 -11.52 -1.17
C VAL A 121 -10.26 -11.12 -1.35
N THR A 122 -9.60 -10.60 -0.29
CA THR A 122 -8.16 -10.33 -0.30
C THR A 122 -7.31 -11.58 -0.18
N GLY A 123 -7.90 -12.76 0.06
CA GLY A 123 -7.21 -14.05 0.11
C GLY A 123 -8.14 -15.20 0.43
N TYR A 124 -7.67 -16.40 0.15
CA TYR A 124 -8.40 -17.65 0.39
C TYR A 124 -8.12 -18.26 1.77
N GLN A 125 -7.26 -17.64 2.56
CA GLN A 125 -6.92 -18.11 3.91
C GLN A 125 -7.99 -17.66 4.92
N ASP A 126 -8.15 -18.44 6.01
CA ASP A 126 -9.22 -18.22 6.99
C ASP A 126 -9.03 -16.99 7.88
N PHE A 127 -7.82 -16.45 7.96
CA PHE A 127 -7.51 -15.31 8.81
C PHE A 127 -7.76 -13.93 8.17
N VAL A 128 -8.04 -13.86 6.86
CA VAL A 128 -8.08 -12.58 6.13
C VAL A 128 -9.19 -11.64 6.58
N ASP A 129 -10.34 -12.18 6.96
CA ASP A 129 -11.48 -11.41 7.46
C ASP A 129 -11.56 -11.35 9.00
N GLN A 130 -10.65 -12.05 9.69
CA GLN A 130 -10.47 -11.97 11.13
C GLN A 130 -9.49 -10.86 11.53
N ALA A 131 -8.47 -10.62 10.71
CA ALA A 131 -7.53 -9.54 10.91
C ALA A 131 -8.20 -8.18 10.72
N PRO A 132 -7.75 -7.12 11.42
CA PRO A 132 -8.39 -5.80 11.38
C PRO A 132 -8.27 -5.11 10.04
N LEU A 133 -7.24 -5.40 9.23
CA LEU A 133 -7.07 -4.80 7.91
C LEU A 133 -6.25 -5.69 6.95
N ASP A 134 -6.52 -5.46 5.66
CA ASP A 134 -5.68 -5.92 4.56
C ASP A 134 -5.28 -4.75 3.68
N LEU A 135 -4.00 -4.70 3.32
CA LEU A 135 -3.49 -3.83 2.28
C LEU A 135 -3.63 -4.54 0.93
N VAL A 136 -4.14 -3.86 -0.10
CA VAL A 136 -4.23 -4.37 -1.46
C VAL A 136 -3.38 -3.49 -2.37
N PHE A 137 -2.44 -4.12 -3.08
CA PHE A 137 -1.51 -3.44 -3.98
C PHE A 137 -2.04 -3.54 -5.41
N VAL A 138 -2.38 -2.40 -5.98
CA VAL A 138 -2.94 -2.30 -7.33
C VAL A 138 -1.97 -1.52 -8.20
N ALA A 139 -1.52 -2.12 -9.31
CA ALA A 139 -0.75 -1.40 -10.32
C ALA A 139 -1.69 -0.61 -11.24
N ASP A 140 -1.37 0.65 -11.49
CA ASP A 140 -1.98 1.46 -12.53
C ASP A 140 -1.02 1.59 -13.72
N HIS A 141 -1.20 0.74 -14.71
CA HIS A 141 -0.33 0.67 -15.88
C HIS A 141 -0.42 1.91 -16.79
N ALA A 142 -1.48 2.73 -16.65
CA ALA A 142 -1.59 4.00 -17.36
C ALA A 142 -0.51 5.00 -16.92
N ARG A 143 -0.01 4.90 -15.69
CA ARG A 143 1.10 5.71 -15.18
C ARG A 143 2.47 5.24 -15.68
N MET A 144 2.55 4.03 -16.22
CA MET A 144 3.79 3.40 -16.69
C MET A 144 4.03 3.61 -18.20
N THR A 145 3.55 4.69 -18.80
CA THR A 145 3.71 4.95 -20.24
C THR A 145 5.16 4.93 -20.72
N PRO A 146 6.18 5.37 -19.92
CA PRO A 146 7.59 5.29 -20.34
C PRO A 146 8.17 3.86 -20.29
N VAL A 147 7.45 2.91 -19.65
CA VAL A 147 7.90 1.53 -19.51
C VAL A 147 7.28 0.69 -20.64
N PRO A 148 8.09 -0.14 -21.35
CA PRO A 148 7.55 -1.07 -22.35
C PRO A 148 6.44 -1.95 -21.78
N ALA A 149 5.36 -2.14 -22.53
CA ALA A 149 4.16 -2.82 -22.03
C ALA A 149 4.45 -4.21 -21.43
N GLY A 150 5.35 -4.99 -22.07
CA GLY A 150 5.73 -6.33 -21.57
C GLY A 150 6.55 -6.34 -20.28
N GLU A 151 7.02 -5.19 -19.81
CA GLU A 151 7.83 -5.05 -18.60
C GLU A 151 7.04 -4.46 -17.41
N ARG A 152 5.88 -3.86 -17.66
CA ARG A 152 5.11 -3.10 -16.66
C ARG A 152 4.72 -3.93 -15.46
N GLU A 153 4.18 -5.12 -15.68
CA GLU A 153 3.77 -6.01 -14.58
C GLU A 153 4.97 -6.40 -13.70
N ARG A 154 6.12 -6.71 -14.31
CA ARG A 154 7.33 -7.07 -13.58
C ARG A 154 7.84 -5.92 -12.72
N TYR A 155 7.88 -4.70 -13.24
CA TYR A 155 8.34 -3.54 -12.49
C TYR A 155 7.36 -3.15 -11.39
N ALA A 156 6.06 -3.20 -11.66
CA ALA A 156 5.03 -2.97 -10.66
C ALA A 156 5.08 -4.01 -9.52
N ALA A 157 5.34 -5.28 -9.85
CA ALA A 157 5.52 -6.32 -8.83
C ALA A 157 6.75 -6.06 -7.94
N VAL A 158 7.85 -5.54 -8.49
CA VAL A 158 9.04 -5.13 -7.72
C VAL A 158 8.71 -3.97 -6.78
N ALA A 159 8.01 -2.94 -7.27
CA ALA A 159 7.58 -1.81 -6.45
C ALA A 159 6.62 -2.25 -5.33
N ALA A 160 5.63 -3.09 -5.63
CA ALA A 160 4.72 -3.66 -4.62
C ALA A 160 5.48 -4.46 -3.55
N GLY A 161 6.49 -5.25 -3.95
CA GLY A 161 7.37 -5.98 -3.04
C GLY A 161 8.18 -5.05 -2.11
N ALA A 162 8.69 -3.94 -2.64
CA ALA A 162 9.41 -2.95 -1.84
C ALA A 162 8.49 -2.26 -0.82
N ILE A 163 7.26 -1.90 -1.21
CA ILE A 163 6.25 -1.33 -0.31
C ILE A 163 5.89 -2.35 0.79
N ALA A 164 5.66 -3.60 0.40
CA ALA A 164 5.32 -4.67 1.34
C ALA A 164 6.47 -4.94 2.35
N GLN A 165 7.73 -4.83 1.93
CA GLN A 165 8.88 -4.95 2.83
C GLN A 165 8.93 -3.80 3.85
N ASN A 166 8.57 -2.58 3.47
CA ASN A 166 8.44 -1.48 4.43
C ASN A 166 7.41 -1.80 5.53
N VAL A 167 6.26 -2.39 5.16
CA VAL A 167 5.26 -2.87 6.12
C VAL A 167 5.84 -3.94 7.05
N TYR A 168 6.61 -4.90 6.50
CA TYR A 168 7.27 -5.93 7.30
C TYR A 168 8.30 -5.37 8.28
N LEU A 169 9.02 -4.30 7.91
CA LEU A 169 10.01 -3.68 8.79
C LEU A 169 9.36 -2.78 9.86
N PHE A 170 8.22 -2.16 9.53
CA PHE A 170 7.46 -1.38 10.49
C PHE A 170 6.77 -2.27 11.54
N ALA A 171 6.26 -3.42 11.14
CA ALA A 171 5.43 -4.30 11.97
C ALA A 171 6.08 -4.67 13.33
N PRO A 172 7.34 -5.12 13.42
CA PRO A 172 7.98 -5.43 14.71
C PRO A 172 8.06 -4.22 15.65
N SER A 173 8.32 -3.02 15.10
CA SER A 173 8.39 -1.78 15.89
C SER A 173 7.05 -1.40 16.51
N ALA A 174 5.95 -1.79 15.88
CA ALA A 174 4.59 -1.45 16.30
C ALA A 174 3.86 -2.60 17.03
N GLY A 175 4.54 -3.73 17.29
CA GLY A 175 3.91 -4.92 17.89
C GLY A 175 2.88 -5.57 16.95
N LEU A 176 3.04 -5.38 15.65
CA LEU A 176 2.15 -5.92 14.64
C LEU A 176 2.69 -7.22 14.04
N SER A 177 1.75 -8.03 13.58
CA SER A 177 1.97 -9.19 12.71
C SER A 177 1.55 -8.84 11.29
N THR A 178 2.22 -9.41 10.29
CA THR A 178 1.87 -9.18 8.89
C THR A 178 2.28 -10.36 8.00
N VAL A 179 1.53 -10.55 6.91
CA VAL A 179 1.86 -11.53 5.88
C VAL A 179 1.40 -11.06 4.51
N ILE A 180 2.33 -11.04 3.54
CA ILE A 180 2.04 -10.79 2.12
C ILE A 180 1.49 -12.05 1.46
N ARG A 181 0.58 -11.88 0.49
CA ARG A 181 -0.09 -12.96 -0.23
C ARG A 181 -0.25 -12.62 -1.71
N ALA A 182 -0.15 -13.67 -2.55
CA ALA A 182 -0.45 -13.61 -3.98
C ALA A 182 -1.64 -14.53 -4.36
N TRP A 183 -2.05 -15.42 -3.45
CA TRP A 183 -3.22 -16.29 -3.63
C TRP A 183 -4.47 -15.56 -3.16
N ILE A 184 -5.05 -14.79 -4.06
CA ILE A 184 -6.12 -13.80 -3.82
C ILE A 184 -7.15 -13.87 -4.96
N ASP A 185 -8.37 -13.45 -4.69
CA ASP A 185 -9.41 -13.34 -5.72
C ASP A 185 -9.31 -11.98 -6.45
N ARG A 186 -8.47 -11.94 -7.49
CA ARG A 186 -8.22 -10.71 -8.25
C ARG A 186 -9.47 -10.21 -8.97
N ALA A 187 -10.31 -11.11 -9.46
CA ALA A 187 -11.51 -10.74 -10.20
C ALA A 187 -12.53 -10.07 -9.25
N ALA A 188 -12.81 -10.71 -8.11
CA ALA A 188 -13.71 -10.15 -7.10
C ALA A 188 -13.21 -8.82 -6.53
N LEU A 189 -11.89 -8.69 -6.28
CA LEU A 189 -11.30 -7.43 -5.83
C LEU A 189 -11.39 -6.33 -6.89
N SER A 190 -11.12 -6.65 -8.16
CA SER A 190 -11.20 -5.67 -9.25
C SER A 190 -12.63 -5.16 -9.41
N GLU A 191 -13.62 -6.04 -9.32
CA GLU A 191 -15.04 -5.68 -9.36
C GLU A 191 -15.43 -4.82 -8.13
N ALA A 192 -15.10 -5.28 -6.93
CA ALA A 192 -15.47 -4.59 -5.68
C ALA A 192 -14.83 -3.20 -5.56
N LEU A 193 -13.62 -3.01 -6.09
CA LEU A 193 -12.90 -1.73 -6.09
C LEU A 193 -13.20 -0.89 -7.34
N ALA A 194 -14.04 -1.37 -8.25
CA ALA A 194 -14.39 -0.73 -9.53
C ALA A 194 -13.12 -0.32 -10.33
N LEU A 195 -12.14 -1.23 -10.41
CA LEU A 195 -10.89 -0.97 -11.09
C LEU A 195 -11.08 -0.86 -12.60
N SER A 196 -10.33 0.03 -13.24
CA SER A 196 -10.29 0.17 -14.69
C SER A 196 -9.47 -0.96 -15.32
N HIS A 197 -9.52 -1.08 -16.66
CA HIS A 197 -8.75 -2.06 -17.43
C HIS A 197 -7.23 -1.86 -17.33
N ASP A 198 -6.76 -0.65 -16.99
CA ASP A 198 -5.34 -0.33 -16.78
C ASP A 198 -4.87 -0.66 -15.36
N GLN A 199 -5.80 -1.02 -14.47
CA GLN A 199 -5.48 -1.32 -13.09
C GLN A 199 -5.49 -2.83 -12.84
N GLN A 200 -4.42 -3.31 -12.18
CA GLN A 200 -4.19 -4.73 -11.92
C GLN A 200 -3.94 -4.98 -10.43
N VAL A 201 -4.73 -5.84 -9.80
CA VAL A 201 -4.45 -6.32 -8.45
C VAL A 201 -3.23 -7.23 -8.47
N LEU A 202 -2.17 -6.86 -7.77
CA LEU A 202 -0.92 -7.63 -7.71
C LEU A 202 -0.88 -8.56 -6.51
N LEU A 203 -0.97 -7.99 -5.32
CA LEU A 203 -0.73 -8.64 -4.04
C LEU A 203 -1.72 -8.12 -2.99
N SER A 204 -1.85 -8.83 -1.89
CA SER A 204 -2.44 -8.33 -0.65
C SER A 204 -1.50 -8.57 0.52
N GLN A 205 -1.67 -7.82 1.61
CA GLN A 205 -0.90 -8.00 2.83
C GLN A 205 -1.79 -7.76 4.05
N THR A 206 -2.00 -8.82 4.83
CA THR A 206 -2.74 -8.73 6.08
C THR A 206 -1.87 -8.11 7.15
N VAL A 207 -2.45 -7.21 7.96
CA VAL A 207 -1.78 -6.55 9.10
C VAL A 207 -2.73 -6.49 10.29
N GLY A 208 -2.22 -6.77 11.48
CA GLY A 208 -2.96 -6.69 12.73
C GLY A 208 -2.06 -6.91 13.92
N PHE A 209 -2.58 -6.77 15.13
CA PHE A 209 -1.83 -7.13 16.33
C PHE A 209 -1.57 -8.62 16.36
N ALA A 210 -0.37 -9.01 16.79
CA ALA A 210 -0.03 -10.42 16.97
C ALA A 210 -0.86 -11.02 18.11
N SER A 211 -1.38 -12.23 17.92
CA SER A 211 -2.11 -12.96 18.98
C SER A 211 -1.18 -13.51 20.05
N ARG A 212 0.11 -13.73 19.70
CA ARG A 212 1.17 -14.27 20.59
C ARG A 212 2.53 -13.70 20.23
#